data_4539b3312bdb508373ac6fe6671973e0
#
_entry.id   4539b3312bdb508373ac6fe6671973e0
#
_cell.length_a   1.000
_cell.length_b   1.000
_cell.length_c   1.000
_cell.angle_alpha   90.00
_cell.angle_beta   90.00
_cell.angle_gamma   90.00
#
_symmetry.space_group_name_H-M   'P 1'
#
loop_
_entity.id
_entity.type
_entity.pdbx_description
1 polymer ?
#
loop_
_entity_poly.entity_id
_entity_poly.type
_entity_poly.pdbx_seq_one_letter_code
_entity_poly.pdbx_strand_id
1 'polypeptide(L)'
;MKANVYARKMNIDTRAHMRQLIESVVHLYLIEVEGFGAYGVRWQRVKEYADKMRDKYDQLYPRFIEEELDAMIRRCAASGIDYDKRHGSGDKYRIAKEQDIAYLPYLLAVRMIYGWGETKLSRMKTGVNDRIRYYNKTFGGEGSITMLNVMQDKLERYKKH
;
A
#
# COMPACT_ATOMS: atom_id res chain seq x y z
N MET A 1 10.29 -18.99 -24.36
CA MET A 1 8.82 -18.94 -24.20
C MET A 1 8.35 -19.20 -22.80
N LYS A 2 8.85 -20.22 -22.12
CA LYS A 2 8.47 -20.50 -20.71
C LYS A 2 8.83 -19.34 -19.77
N ALA A 3 9.97 -18.69 -19.98
CA ALA A 3 10.41 -17.57 -19.15
C ALA A 3 9.48 -16.34 -19.24
N ASN A 4 8.95 -16.04 -20.44
CA ASN A 4 8.06 -14.88 -20.61
C ASN A 4 6.66 -15.11 -20.00
N VAL A 5 6.14 -16.34 -20.12
CA VAL A 5 4.86 -16.70 -19.49
C VAL A 5 4.99 -16.69 -17.96
N TYR A 6 6.10 -17.21 -17.46
CA TYR A 6 6.41 -17.23 -16.03
C TYR A 6 6.57 -15.80 -15.47
N ALA A 7 7.28 -14.93 -16.20
CA ALA A 7 7.46 -13.54 -15.81
C ALA A 7 6.13 -12.76 -15.80
N ARG A 8 5.23 -12.98 -16.76
CA ARG A 8 3.91 -12.37 -16.79
C ARG A 8 3.06 -12.81 -15.60
N LYS A 9 3.06 -14.10 -15.29
CA LYS A 9 2.33 -14.65 -14.15
C LYS A 9 2.87 -14.08 -12.83
N MET A 10 4.19 -14.02 -12.68
CA MET A 10 4.82 -13.41 -11.51
C MET A 10 4.47 -11.93 -11.35
N ASN A 11 4.36 -11.17 -12.46
CA ASN A 11 4.02 -9.75 -12.41
C ASN A 11 2.59 -9.52 -11.88
N ILE A 12 1.64 -10.33 -12.33
CA ILE A 12 0.25 -10.25 -11.86
C ILE A 12 0.17 -10.64 -10.39
N ASP A 13 0.82 -11.75 -10.03
CA ASP A 13 0.87 -12.24 -8.65
C ASP A 13 1.59 -11.24 -7.74
N THR A 14 2.67 -10.63 -8.22
CA THR A 14 3.43 -9.62 -7.49
C THR A 14 2.57 -8.40 -7.18
N ARG A 15 1.79 -7.91 -8.13
CA ARG A 15 0.90 -6.77 -7.93
C ARG A 15 -0.16 -7.05 -6.87
N ALA A 16 -0.85 -8.18 -7.00
CA ALA A 16 -1.88 -8.59 -6.02
C ALA A 16 -1.27 -8.79 -4.63
N HIS A 17 -0.12 -9.44 -4.57
CA HIS A 17 0.60 -9.68 -3.32
C HIS A 17 1.05 -8.37 -2.67
N MET A 18 1.58 -7.45 -3.47
CA MET A 18 2.03 -6.14 -2.97
C MET A 18 0.86 -5.33 -2.40
N ARG A 19 -0.32 -5.39 -3.04
CA ARG A 19 -1.53 -4.75 -2.52
C ARG A 19 -1.93 -5.31 -1.16
N GLN A 20 -1.88 -6.63 -1.00
CA GLN A 20 -2.21 -7.27 0.27
C GLN A 20 -1.20 -6.91 1.37
N LEU A 21 0.08 -6.87 1.04
CA LEU A 21 1.13 -6.47 1.98
C LEU A 21 0.91 -5.03 2.45
N ILE A 22 0.72 -4.11 1.54
CA ILE A 22 0.54 -2.69 1.85
C ILE A 22 -0.75 -2.48 2.66
N GLU A 23 -1.85 -3.11 2.27
CA GLU A 23 -3.10 -3.04 3.03
C GLU A 23 -2.89 -3.50 4.47
N SER A 24 -2.22 -4.63 4.66
CA SER A 24 -1.96 -5.19 6.00
C SER A 24 -1.06 -4.28 6.83
N VAL A 25 -0.01 -3.74 6.24
CA VAL A 25 0.91 -2.82 6.93
C VAL A 25 0.19 -1.53 7.34
N VAL A 26 -0.59 -0.94 6.43
CA VAL A 26 -1.36 0.28 6.71
C VAL A 26 -2.37 0.02 7.82
N HIS A 27 -3.09 -1.09 7.75
CA HIS A 27 -4.07 -1.48 8.76
C HIS A 27 -3.41 -1.63 10.14
N LEU A 28 -2.29 -2.34 10.22
CA LEU A 28 -1.52 -2.47 11.46
C LEU A 28 -1.08 -1.12 12.00
N TYR A 29 -0.56 -0.25 11.14
CA TYR A 29 -0.17 1.10 11.55
C TYR A 29 -1.34 1.88 12.15
N LEU A 30 -2.48 1.87 11.47
CA LEU A 30 -3.67 2.62 11.94
C LEU A 30 -4.17 2.09 13.29
N ILE A 31 -4.11 0.78 13.51
CA ILE A 31 -4.46 0.18 14.80
C ILE A 31 -3.44 0.57 15.87
N GLU A 32 -2.18 0.36 15.61
CA GLU A 32 -1.12 0.42 16.62
C GLU A 32 -0.71 1.85 16.98
N VAL A 33 -0.79 2.77 16.04
CA VAL A 33 -0.35 4.15 16.24
C VAL A 33 -1.51 5.14 16.35
N GLU A 34 -2.51 5.00 15.49
CA GLU A 34 -3.60 5.96 15.39
C GLU A 34 -4.87 5.54 16.15
N GLY A 35 -4.84 4.37 16.79
CA GLY A 35 -5.93 3.91 17.63
C GLY A 35 -7.19 3.46 16.91
N PHE A 36 -7.07 3.09 15.62
CA PHE A 36 -8.21 2.54 14.88
C PHE A 36 -8.58 1.15 15.43
N GLY A 37 -9.87 0.85 15.51
CA GLY A 37 -10.32 -0.51 15.77
C GLY A 37 -9.98 -1.42 14.60
N ALA A 38 -9.62 -2.68 14.89
CA ALA A 38 -9.16 -3.62 13.85
C ALA A 38 -10.20 -3.84 12.74
N TYR A 39 -11.49 -3.82 13.11
CA TYR A 39 -12.61 -4.02 12.16
C TYR A 39 -13.69 -2.96 12.33
N GLY A 40 -13.30 -1.77 12.84
CA GLY A 40 -14.22 -0.69 13.07
C GLY A 40 -14.56 0.10 11.82
N VAL A 41 -15.52 1.00 11.97
CA VAL A 41 -16.04 1.84 10.89
C VAL A 41 -14.94 2.70 10.26
N ARG A 42 -13.99 3.21 11.07
CA ARG A 42 -12.91 4.05 10.56
C ARG A 42 -12.03 3.30 9.55
N TRP A 43 -11.63 2.08 9.88
CA TRP A 43 -10.85 1.25 8.95
C TRP A 43 -11.65 0.93 7.69
N GLN A 44 -12.91 0.53 7.84
CA GLN A 44 -13.75 0.21 6.69
C GLN A 44 -13.90 1.37 5.71
N ARG A 45 -14.07 2.58 6.22
CA ARG A 45 -14.15 3.78 5.37
C ARG A 45 -12.85 4.01 4.58
N VAL A 46 -11.71 3.86 5.24
CA VAL A 46 -10.41 3.99 4.60
C VAL A 46 -10.23 2.93 3.52
N LYS A 47 -10.53 1.67 3.86
CA LYS A 47 -10.42 0.55 2.92
C LYS A 47 -11.31 0.72 1.70
N GLU A 48 -12.57 1.06 1.90
CA GLU A 48 -13.51 1.27 0.79
C GLU A 48 -13.06 2.39 -0.14
N TYR A 49 -12.60 3.49 0.42
CA TYR A 49 -12.09 4.62 -0.37
C TYR A 49 -10.88 4.20 -1.20
N ALA A 50 -9.92 3.54 -0.57
CA ALA A 50 -8.71 3.09 -1.24
C ALA A 50 -9.00 2.06 -2.33
N ASP A 51 -9.90 1.10 -2.07
CA ASP A 51 -10.29 0.08 -3.04
C ASP A 51 -10.96 0.72 -4.27
N LYS A 52 -11.89 1.63 -4.08
CA LYS A 52 -12.56 2.35 -5.17
C LYS A 52 -11.57 3.14 -6.01
N MET A 53 -10.62 3.81 -5.36
CA MET A 53 -9.61 4.57 -6.06
C MET A 53 -8.70 3.67 -6.89
N ARG A 54 -8.23 2.56 -6.33
CA ARG A 54 -7.41 1.59 -7.07
C ARG A 54 -8.15 1.04 -8.28
N ASP A 55 -9.40 0.63 -8.10
CA ASP A 55 -10.21 0.09 -9.20
C ASP A 55 -10.37 1.11 -10.32
N LYS A 56 -10.64 2.36 -9.97
CA LYS A 56 -10.77 3.45 -10.94
C LYS A 56 -9.49 3.64 -11.75
N TYR A 57 -8.34 3.74 -11.08
CA TYR A 57 -7.07 3.97 -11.76
C TYR A 57 -6.61 2.75 -12.55
N ASP A 58 -6.87 1.52 -12.06
CA ASP A 58 -6.60 0.30 -12.83
C ASP A 58 -7.39 0.26 -14.14
N GLN A 59 -8.64 0.72 -14.12
CA GLN A 59 -9.49 0.78 -15.32
C GLN A 59 -9.03 1.87 -16.28
N LEU A 60 -8.61 3.03 -15.77
CA LEU A 60 -8.15 4.15 -16.58
C LEU A 60 -6.78 3.89 -17.22
N TYR A 61 -5.93 3.15 -16.53
CA TYR A 61 -4.53 2.94 -16.93
C TYR A 61 -4.15 1.45 -16.92
N PRO A 62 -4.90 0.58 -17.66
CA PRO A 62 -4.59 -0.85 -17.66
C PRO A 62 -3.21 -1.09 -18.25
N ARG A 63 -2.32 -1.71 -17.48
CA ARG A 63 -0.94 -2.05 -17.86
C ARG A 63 0.01 -0.86 -18.03
N PHE A 64 -0.44 0.36 -17.72
CA PHE A 64 0.40 1.57 -17.83
C PHE A 64 0.81 2.07 -16.44
N ILE A 65 1.73 1.34 -15.83
CA ILE A 65 2.20 1.56 -14.46
C ILE A 65 2.70 3.00 -14.24
N GLU A 66 3.51 3.53 -15.19
CA GLU A 66 4.05 4.89 -15.08
C GLU A 66 2.93 5.93 -15.09
N GLU A 67 2.02 5.81 -16.04
CA GLU A 67 0.90 6.73 -16.19
C GLU A 67 -0.05 6.64 -15.00
N GLU A 68 -0.29 5.44 -14.49
CA GLU A 68 -1.13 5.23 -13.30
C GLU A 68 -0.51 5.92 -12.08
N LEU A 69 0.78 5.69 -11.83
CA LEU A 69 1.49 6.32 -10.72
C LEU A 69 1.50 7.85 -10.86
N ASP A 70 1.81 8.38 -12.03
CA ASP A 70 1.82 9.81 -12.29
C ASP A 70 0.45 10.44 -12.04
N ALA A 71 -0.62 9.77 -12.47
CA ALA A 71 -1.99 10.24 -12.24
C ALA A 71 -2.35 10.25 -10.76
N MET A 72 -1.96 9.22 -10.01
CA MET A 72 -2.17 9.17 -8.56
C MET A 72 -1.40 10.27 -7.84
N ILE A 73 -0.15 10.51 -8.23
CA ILE A 73 0.68 11.58 -7.64
C ILE A 73 0.04 12.95 -7.90
N ARG A 74 -0.46 13.19 -9.12
CA ARG A 74 -1.19 14.42 -9.44
C ARG A 74 -2.45 14.59 -8.59
N ARG A 75 -3.17 13.51 -8.38
CA ARG A 75 -4.37 13.52 -7.52
C ARG A 75 -4.00 13.86 -6.08
N CYS A 76 -2.91 13.30 -5.57
CA CYS A 76 -2.39 13.62 -4.25
C CYS A 76 -2.03 15.10 -4.14
N ALA A 77 -1.31 15.63 -5.12
CA ALA A 77 -0.92 17.04 -5.15
C ALA A 77 -2.16 17.95 -5.15
N ALA A 78 -3.19 17.63 -5.92
CA ALA A 78 -4.45 18.37 -5.94
C ALA A 78 -5.17 18.35 -4.59
N SER A 79 -4.89 17.39 -3.76
CA SER A 79 -5.46 17.26 -2.40
C SER A 79 -4.52 17.78 -1.31
N GLY A 80 -3.42 18.41 -1.68
CA GLY A 80 -2.45 18.96 -0.73
C GLY A 80 -1.44 17.96 -0.20
N ILE A 81 -1.28 16.83 -0.87
CA ILE A 81 -0.30 15.80 -0.48
C ILE A 81 0.86 15.85 -1.45
N ASP A 82 2.04 16.25 -0.96
CA ASP A 82 3.27 16.17 -1.72
C ASP A 82 3.82 14.75 -1.66
N TYR A 83 4.12 14.20 -2.81
CA TYR A 83 4.69 12.88 -2.91
C TYR A 83 5.79 12.86 -3.97
N ASP A 84 7.01 12.54 -3.56
CA ASP A 84 8.16 12.50 -4.46
C ASP A 84 8.19 11.15 -5.18
N LYS A 85 8.09 11.21 -6.50
CA LYS A 85 8.21 10.03 -7.34
C LYS A 85 9.63 9.50 -7.29
N ARG A 86 9.78 8.20 -7.03
CA ARG A 86 11.09 7.55 -7.07
C ARG A 86 11.57 7.47 -8.51
N HIS A 87 12.87 7.64 -8.71
CA HIS A 87 13.52 7.52 -10.01
C HIS A 87 14.46 6.33 -10.01
N GLY A 88 14.51 5.60 -11.12
CA GLY A 88 15.36 4.44 -11.26
C GLY A 88 14.91 3.54 -12.40
N SER A 89 15.53 2.38 -12.50
CA SER A 89 15.21 1.38 -13.51
C SER A 89 15.38 -0.03 -12.94
N GLY A 90 14.85 -1.04 -13.65
CA GLY A 90 14.97 -2.42 -13.27
C GLY A 90 13.85 -2.91 -12.35
N ASP A 91 13.99 -4.15 -11.89
CA ASP A 91 12.95 -4.84 -11.12
C ASP A 91 12.68 -4.22 -9.76
N LYS A 92 13.71 -3.76 -9.07
CA LYS A 92 13.55 -3.07 -7.78
C LYS A 92 12.70 -1.81 -7.92
N TYR A 93 12.92 -1.05 -8.99
CA TYR A 93 12.18 0.16 -9.26
C TYR A 93 10.71 -0.15 -9.59
N ARG A 94 10.46 -1.21 -10.35
CA ARG A 94 9.09 -1.65 -10.66
C ARG A 94 8.34 -2.08 -9.41
N ILE A 95 8.99 -2.82 -8.52
CA ILE A 95 8.42 -3.23 -7.23
C ILE A 95 8.09 -1.99 -6.38
N ALA A 96 9.01 -1.04 -6.33
CA ALA A 96 8.80 0.21 -5.60
C ALA A 96 7.60 1.00 -6.14
N LYS A 97 7.43 1.07 -7.47
CA LYS A 97 6.25 1.70 -8.09
C LYS A 97 4.95 0.99 -7.72
N GLU A 98 4.94 -0.34 -7.72
CA GLU A 98 3.76 -1.10 -7.31
C GLU A 98 3.43 -0.85 -5.84
N GLN A 99 4.43 -0.72 -4.98
CA GLN A 99 4.21 -0.33 -3.58
C GLN A 99 3.57 1.05 -3.48
N ASP A 100 4.07 2.03 -4.23
CA ASP A 100 3.54 3.39 -4.23
C ASP A 100 2.11 3.43 -4.74
N ILE A 101 1.80 2.72 -5.82
CA ILE A 101 0.44 2.61 -6.36
C ILE A 101 -0.50 1.98 -5.32
N ALA A 102 -0.04 0.99 -4.58
CA ALA A 102 -0.83 0.36 -3.53
C ALA A 102 -1.02 1.28 -2.31
N TYR A 103 -0.04 2.12 -1.99
CA TYR A 103 -0.01 2.95 -0.79
C TYR A 103 -0.74 4.29 -0.93
N LEU A 104 -0.56 4.99 -2.05
CA LEU A 104 -1.11 6.33 -2.25
C LEU A 104 -2.62 6.43 -2.02
N PRO A 105 -3.45 5.44 -2.41
CA PRO A 105 -4.88 5.49 -2.12
C PRO A 105 -5.20 5.60 -0.63
N TYR A 106 -4.39 5.02 0.24
CA TYR A 106 -4.60 5.12 1.69
C TYR A 106 -4.26 6.50 2.24
N LEU A 107 -3.21 7.14 1.72
CA LEU A 107 -2.91 8.54 2.07
C LEU A 107 -4.06 9.46 1.67
N LEU A 108 -4.57 9.28 0.44
CA LEU A 108 -5.73 10.04 -0.02
C LEU A 108 -6.95 9.78 0.85
N ALA A 109 -7.20 8.54 1.23
CA ALA A 109 -8.34 8.18 2.06
C ALA A 109 -8.32 8.94 3.39
N VAL A 110 -7.22 8.90 4.13
CA VAL A 110 -7.13 9.57 5.43
C VAL A 110 -7.16 11.10 5.29
N ARG A 111 -6.63 11.63 4.20
CA ARG A 111 -6.71 13.07 3.89
C ARG A 111 -8.15 13.48 3.59
N MET A 112 -8.84 12.74 2.73
CA MET A 112 -10.18 13.11 2.26
C MET A 112 -11.26 12.82 3.30
N ILE A 113 -11.15 11.72 4.03
CA ILE A 113 -12.17 11.32 5.02
C ILE A 113 -11.98 12.06 6.34
N TYR A 114 -10.74 12.16 6.83
CA TYR A 114 -10.45 12.68 8.18
C TYR A 114 -9.74 14.03 8.17
N GLY A 115 -9.39 14.56 7.00
CA GLY A 115 -8.73 15.85 6.89
C GLY A 115 -7.32 15.88 7.47
N TRP A 116 -6.60 14.74 7.48
CA TRP A 116 -5.25 14.70 8.05
C TRP A 116 -4.34 15.69 7.35
N GLY A 117 -3.64 16.49 8.16
CA GLY A 117 -2.67 17.45 7.69
C GLY A 117 -1.28 16.85 7.52
N GLU A 118 -0.34 17.69 7.14
CA GLU A 118 1.03 17.30 6.81
C GLU A 118 1.72 16.51 7.93
N THR A 119 1.55 16.93 9.18
CA THR A 119 2.18 16.27 10.32
C THR A 119 1.73 14.81 10.47
N LYS A 120 0.42 14.56 10.41
CA LYS A 120 -0.12 13.20 10.51
C LYS A 120 0.21 12.35 9.28
N LEU A 121 0.18 12.95 8.10
CA LEU A 121 0.52 12.24 6.86
C LEU A 121 2.00 11.83 6.86
N SER A 122 2.89 12.70 7.32
CA SER A 122 4.31 12.39 7.46
C SER A 122 4.56 11.30 8.49
N ARG A 123 3.84 11.34 9.61
CA ARG A 123 3.92 10.31 10.65
C ARG A 123 3.46 8.94 10.10
N MET A 124 2.39 8.93 9.34
CA MET A 124 1.91 7.70 8.70
C MET A 124 2.94 7.13 7.73
N LYS A 125 3.51 7.98 6.87
CA LYS A 125 4.54 7.56 5.92
C LYS A 125 5.73 6.93 6.64
N THR A 126 6.24 7.57 7.68
CA THR A 126 7.36 7.05 8.47
C THR A 126 6.97 5.75 9.17
N GLY A 127 5.83 5.70 9.81
CA GLY A 127 5.37 4.53 10.56
C GLY A 127 5.10 3.32 9.69
N VAL A 128 4.54 3.53 8.50
CA VAL A 128 4.32 2.45 7.52
C VAL A 128 5.67 1.95 6.98
N ASN A 129 6.58 2.86 6.61
CA ASN A 129 7.90 2.49 6.12
C ASN A 129 8.71 1.72 7.17
N ASP A 130 8.64 2.13 8.44
CA ASP A 130 9.32 1.44 9.54
C ASP A 130 8.81 0.01 9.70
N ARG A 131 7.49 -0.21 9.55
CA ARG A 131 6.90 -1.54 9.60
C ARG A 131 7.32 -2.40 8.42
N ILE A 132 7.34 -1.86 7.23
CA ILE A 132 7.82 -2.57 6.04
C ILE A 132 9.27 -3.02 6.26
N ARG A 133 10.13 -2.15 6.75
CA ARG A 133 11.52 -2.50 7.06
C ARG A 133 11.63 -3.57 8.12
N TYR A 134 10.85 -3.46 9.18
CA TYR A 134 10.85 -4.44 10.26
C TYR A 134 10.46 -5.83 9.76
N TYR A 135 9.38 -5.94 9.00
CA TYR A 135 8.92 -7.21 8.47
C TYR A 135 9.89 -7.78 7.42
N ASN A 136 10.46 -6.94 6.58
CA ASN A 136 11.48 -7.37 5.63
C ASN A 136 12.73 -7.90 6.32
N LYS A 137 13.20 -7.19 7.34
CA LYS A 137 14.39 -7.60 8.10
C LYS A 137 14.15 -8.90 8.87
N THR A 138 12.99 -9.04 9.49
CA THR A 138 12.67 -10.16 10.37
C THR A 138 12.26 -11.40 9.60
N PHE A 139 11.46 -11.26 8.55
CA PHE A 139 10.83 -12.36 7.83
C PHE A 139 11.18 -12.44 6.35
N GLY A 140 11.91 -11.46 5.81
CA GLY A 140 12.22 -11.37 4.37
C GLY A 140 12.99 -12.57 3.83
N GLY A 141 13.83 -13.18 4.65
CA GLY A 141 14.57 -14.40 4.29
C GLY A 141 13.69 -15.63 4.13
N GLU A 142 12.49 -15.63 4.71
CA GLU A 142 11.52 -16.72 4.64
C GLU A 142 10.51 -16.53 3.50
N GLY A 143 10.59 -15.40 2.81
CA GLY A 143 9.73 -15.07 1.68
C GLY A 143 8.58 -14.14 2.04
N SER A 144 8.05 -13.47 1.02
CA SER A 144 7.01 -12.46 1.19
C SER A 144 5.64 -13.05 1.56
N ILE A 145 5.38 -14.32 1.23
CA ILE A 145 4.15 -15.02 1.63
C ILE A 145 4.16 -15.24 3.14
N THR A 146 5.28 -15.66 3.72
CA THR A 146 5.44 -15.82 5.17
C THR A 146 5.23 -14.49 5.88
N MET A 147 5.81 -13.43 5.35
CA MET A 147 5.69 -12.08 5.86
C MET A 147 4.21 -11.62 5.91
N LEU A 148 3.47 -11.85 4.84
CA LEU A 148 2.04 -11.54 4.75
C LEU A 148 1.24 -12.35 5.77
N ASN A 149 1.52 -13.65 5.91
CA ASN A 149 0.85 -14.51 6.87
C ASN A 149 1.05 -14.04 8.30
N VAL A 150 2.27 -13.64 8.65
CA VAL A 150 2.59 -13.08 9.99
C VAL A 150 1.77 -11.83 10.27
N MET A 151 1.67 -10.92 9.30
CA MET A 151 0.87 -9.71 9.45
C MET A 151 -0.62 -10.00 9.59
N GLN A 152 -1.14 -10.92 8.79
CA GLN A 152 -2.55 -11.32 8.85
C GLN A 152 -2.89 -12.00 10.18
N ASP A 153 -2.01 -12.84 10.70
CA ASP A 153 -2.19 -13.46 12.02
C ASP A 153 -2.23 -12.41 13.12
N LYS A 154 -1.39 -11.39 13.03
CA LYS A 154 -1.40 -10.29 13.99
C LYS A 154 -2.70 -9.49 13.93
N LEU A 155 -3.21 -9.21 12.73
CA LEU A 155 -4.50 -8.55 12.53
C LEU A 155 -5.65 -9.37 13.12
N GLU A 156 -5.63 -10.70 12.93
CA GLU A 156 -6.64 -11.58 13.51
C GLU A 156 -6.62 -11.55 15.06
N ARG A 157 -5.45 -11.42 15.66
CA ARG A 157 -5.33 -11.27 17.11
C ARG A 157 -5.94 -9.95 17.59
N TYR A 158 -5.75 -8.86 16.86
CA TYR A 158 -6.40 -7.59 17.19
C TYR A 158 -7.92 -7.65 17.07
N LYS A 159 -8.44 -8.46 16.15
CA LYS A 159 -9.88 -8.66 15.96
C LYS A 159 -10.55 -9.25 17.19
N LYS A 160 -9.85 -10.12 17.94
CA LYS A 160 -10.39 -10.84 19.09
C LYS A 160 -10.39 -10.03 20.37
N HIS A 161 -9.82 -8.87 20.34
CA HIS A 161 -9.75 -7.93 21.46
C HIS A 161 -10.39 -6.61 21.08
#